data_0be7410dc8e6639fc687b635c6c1f8d9
#
_entry.id   0be7410dc8e6639fc687b635c6c1f8d9
#
_cell.length_a   1.000
_cell.length_b   1.000
_cell.length_c   1.000
_cell.angle_alpha   90.00
_cell.angle_beta   90.00
_cell.angle_gamma   90.00
#
_symmetry.space_group_name_H-M   'P 1'
#
loop_
_entity.id
_entity.type
_entity.pdbx_description
1 polymer ?
#
loop_
_entity_poly.entity_id
_entity_poly.type
_entity_poly.pdbx_seq_one_letter_code
_entity_poly.pdbx_strand_id
1 'polypeptide(L)'
;MKFSSTVNVTQLDDFDELIDVRSPSEFALDHLPDAINLPVLDDAQREQVGTLYKQTSSFEAKKIGAALVARNIAAHLETTLQDRPKNWQPLVYCWRGGNRSAS
;
A
#
# COMPACT_ATOMS: atom_id res chain seq x y z
N MET A 1 11.99 2.99 -7.81
CA MET A 1 10.92 2.24 -7.12
C MET A 1 10.59 0.97 -7.88
N LYS A 2 10.52 -0.11 -7.17
CA LYS A 2 10.23 -1.41 -7.78
C LYS A 2 8.95 -1.99 -7.23
N PHE A 3 8.20 -2.66 -8.09
CA PHE A 3 7.03 -3.45 -7.69
C PHE A 3 7.30 -4.90 -8.03
N SER A 4 7.01 -5.77 -7.07
CA SER A 4 7.19 -7.20 -7.29
C SER A 4 6.10 -7.97 -6.55
N SER A 5 5.52 -8.95 -7.22
CA SER A 5 4.54 -9.83 -6.59
C SER A 5 5.21 -11.07 -5.99
N THR A 6 6.47 -11.29 -6.30
CA THR A 6 7.18 -12.49 -5.86
C THR A 6 8.57 -12.13 -5.37
N VAL A 7 8.64 -11.73 -4.10
CA VAL A 7 9.91 -11.47 -3.43
C VAL A 7 9.96 -12.43 -2.24
N ASN A 8 10.99 -13.25 -2.16
CA ASN A 8 11.11 -14.13 -1.01
C ASN A 8 11.84 -13.43 0.14
N VAL A 9 11.84 -14.06 1.29
CA VAL A 9 12.35 -13.44 2.52
C VAL A 9 13.82 -13.05 2.40
N THR A 10 14.61 -13.83 1.67
CA THR A 10 16.04 -13.56 1.54
C THR A 10 16.33 -12.34 0.67
N GLN A 11 15.36 -11.89 -0.11
CA GLN A 11 15.53 -10.74 -0.99
C GLN A 11 15.17 -9.41 -0.32
N LEU A 12 14.60 -9.44 0.89
CA LEU A 12 14.17 -8.22 1.57
C LEU A 12 15.34 -7.28 1.87
N ASP A 13 16.51 -7.83 2.13
CA ASP A 13 17.70 -7.04 2.44
C ASP A 13 18.26 -6.30 1.23
N ASP A 14 17.78 -6.61 0.03
CA ASP A 14 18.22 -5.94 -1.19
C ASP A 14 17.58 -4.56 -1.33
N PHE A 15 16.64 -4.22 -0.46
CA PHE A 15 15.90 -2.97 -0.55
C PHE A 15 16.24 -2.05 0.63
N ASP A 16 16.21 -0.75 0.36
CA ASP A 16 16.52 0.25 1.39
C ASP A 16 15.39 0.42 2.39
N GLU A 17 14.16 0.22 1.95
CA GLU A 17 12.98 0.36 2.80
C GLU A 17 11.90 -0.60 2.35
N LEU A 18 11.07 -1.00 3.32
CA LEU A 18 9.87 -1.81 3.05
C LEU A 18 8.67 -0.92 3.32
N ILE A 19 7.82 -0.75 2.33
CA ILE A 19 6.65 0.13 2.42
C ILE A 19 5.39 -0.68 2.22
N ASP A 20 4.56 -0.71 3.25
CA ASP A 20 3.26 -1.38 3.23
C ASP A 20 2.21 -0.33 2.89
N VAL A 21 1.52 -0.51 1.76
CA VAL A 21 0.53 0.45 1.28
C VAL A 21 -0.91 0.06 1.64
N ARG A 22 -1.07 -0.97 2.47
CA ARG A 22 -2.40 -1.36 2.94
C ARG A 22 -2.92 -0.34 3.96
N SER A 23 -4.21 -0.48 4.31
CA SER A 23 -4.82 0.39 5.29
C SER A 23 -4.14 0.25 6.66
N PRO A 24 -4.23 1.28 7.51
CA PRO A 24 -3.60 1.22 8.84
C PRO A 24 -4.05 0.04 9.69
N SER A 25 -5.32 -0.35 9.61
CA SER A 25 -5.80 -1.46 10.43
C SER A 25 -5.20 -2.79 9.96
N GLU A 26 -5.00 -2.95 8.66
CA GLU A 26 -4.35 -4.15 8.15
C GLU A 26 -2.89 -4.22 8.58
N PHE A 27 -2.21 -3.08 8.51
CA PHE A 27 -0.82 -3.00 8.95
C PHE A 27 -0.69 -3.32 10.43
N ALA A 28 -1.65 -2.87 11.25
CA ALA A 28 -1.63 -3.12 12.68
C ALA A 28 -1.80 -4.61 13.00
N LEU A 29 -2.53 -5.35 12.16
CA LEU A 29 -2.73 -6.78 12.39
C LEU A 29 -1.45 -7.57 12.17
N ASP A 30 -0.78 -7.31 11.06
CA ASP A 30 0.50 -7.92 10.77
C ASP A 30 1.17 -7.17 9.62
N HIS A 31 2.48 -7.18 9.61
CA HIS A 31 3.26 -6.59 8.53
C HIS A 31 4.68 -7.13 8.62
N LEU A 32 5.44 -6.91 7.56
CA LEU A 32 6.83 -7.34 7.54
C LEU A 32 7.65 -6.53 8.55
N PRO A 33 8.63 -7.15 9.22
CA PRO A 33 9.49 -6.43 10.15
C PRO A 33 10.13 -5.22 9.48
N ASP A 34 10.18 -4.12 10.22
CA ASP A 34 10.78 -2.86 9.78
C ASP A 34 10.04 -2.16 8.66
N ALA A 35 8.89 -2.68 8.22
CA ALA A 35 8.09 -1.99 7.21
C ALA A 35 7.44 -0.75 7.81
N ILE A 36 7.31 0.29 6.97
CA ILE A 36 6.55 1.47 7.36
C ILE A 36 5.21 1.43 6.62
N ASN A 37 4.21 2.05 7.21
CA ASN A 37 2.88 2.09 6.62
C ASN A 37 2.66 3.43 5.93
N LEU A 38 2.51 3.41 4.61
CA LEU A 38 2.12 4.57 3.82
C LEU A 38 0.88 4.18 3.03
N PRO A 39 -0.29 4.20 3.66
CA PRO A 39 -1.49 3.65 3.04
C PRO A 39 -1.93 4.43 1.82
N VAL A 40 -2.31 3.72 0.76
CA VAL A 40 -2.91 4.36 -0.41
C VAL A 40 -4.38 4.66 -0.17
N LEU A 41 -5.01 3.98 0.79
CA LEU A 41 -6.34 4.28 1.30
C LEU A 41 -6.31 4.09 2.81
N ASP A 42 -6.80 5.07 3.57
CA ASP A 42 -6.95 4.86 5.00
C ASP A 42 -8.18 3.98 5.27
N ASP A 43 -8.42 3.63 6.53
CA ASP A 43 -9.50 2.71 6.86
C ASP A 43 -10.88 3.22 6.42
N ALA A 44 -11.14 4.51 6.66
CA ALA A 44 -12.41 5.11 6.29
C ALA A 44 -12.59 5.16 4.78
N GLN A 45 -11.53 5.50 4.05
CA GLN A 45 -11.57 5.55 2.60
C GLN A 45 -11.78 4.16 2.00
N ARG A 46 -11.13 3.16 2.57
CA ARG A 46 -11.28 1.80 2.11
C ARG A 46 -12.71 1.32 2.28
N GLU A 47 -13.32 1.66 3.41
CA GLU A 47 -14.73 1.32 3.64
C GLU A 47 -15.64 2.06 2.67
N GLN A 48 -15.36 3.33 2.42
CA GLN A 48 -16.13 4.13 1.48
C GLN A 48 -16.10 3.53 0.07
N VAL A 49 -14.91 3.17 -0.41
CA VAL A 49 -14.77 2.58 -1.73
C VAL A 49 -15.45 1.23 -1.80
N GLY A 50 -15.32 0.42 -0.75
CA GLY A 50 -16.00 -0.88 -0.69
C GLY A 50 -17.50 -0.76 -0.72
N THR A 51 -18.04 0.23 -0.04
CA THR A 51 -19.48 0.49 -0.04
C THR A 51 -19.96 0.91 -1.43
N LEU A 52 -19.23 1.80 -2.08
CA LEU A 52 -19.57 2.22 -3.44
C LEU A 52 -19.54 1.05 -4.42
N TYR A 53 -18.59 0.16 -4.25
CA TYR A 53 -18.45 -1.01 -5.10
C TYR A 53 -19.69 -1.90 -5.02
N LYS A 54 -20.25 -2.03 -3.82
CA LYS A 54 -21.41 -2.88 -3.60
C LYS A 54 -22.73 -2.20 -3.95
N GLN A 55 -22.84 -0.90 -3.66
CA GLN A 55 -24.13 -0.21 -3.71
C GLN A 55 -24.35 0.59 -4.99
N THR A 56 -23.31 1.02 -5.66
CA THR A 56 -23.46 1.86 -6.83
C THR A 56 -23.01 1.16 -8.09
N SER A 57 -21.71 1.15 -8.34
CA SER A 57 -21.15 0.45 -9.48
C SER A 57 -19.66 0.28 -9.31
N SER A 58 -19.11 -0.74 -9.95
CA SER A 58 -17.68 -0.95 -9.91
C SER A 58 -16.92 0.16 -10.61
N PHE A 59 -17.54 0.76 -11.65
CA PHE A 59 -16.92 1.86 -12.36
C PHE A 59 -16.74 3.08 -11.48
N GLU A 60 -17.81 3.48 -10.75
CA GLU A 60 -17.73 4.63 -9.86
C GLU A 60 -16.78 4.38 -8.70
N ALA A 61 -16.79 3.19 -8.15
CA ALA A 61 -15.89 2.84 -7.06
C ALA A 61 -14.44 2.91 -7.50
N LYS A 62 -14.14 2.41 -8.70
CA LYS A 62 -12.77 2.46 -9.23
C LYS A 62 -12.32 3.88 -9.50
N LYS A 63 -13.20 4.71 -10.02
CA LYS A 63 -12.87 6.09 -10.32
C LYS A 63 -12.59 6.88 -9.04
N ILE A 64 -13.45 6.77 -8.06
CA ILE A 64 -13.28 7.46 -6.79
C ILE A 64 -12.08 6.91 -6.03
N GLY A 65 -11.93 5.59 -6.03
CA GLY A 65 -10.79 4.95 -5.40
C GLY A 65 -9.47 5.39 -6.00
N ALA A 66 -9.41 5.47 -7.32
CA ALA A 66 -8.20 5.91 -8.00
C ALA A 66 -7.84 7.35 -7.63
N ALA A 67 -8.84 8.23 -7.52
CA ALA A 67 -8.60 9.62 -7.13
C ALA A 67 -8.07 9.71 -5.69
N LEU A 68 -8.62 8.92 -4.78
CA LEU A 68 -8.15 8.90 -3.41
C LEU A 68 -6.74 8.36 -3.30
N VAL A 69 -6.45 7.27 -4.02
CA VAL A 69 -5.12 6.67 -4.05
C VAL A 69 -4.09 7.67 -4.57
N ALA A 70 -4.42 8.35 -5.67
CA ALA A 70 -3.50 9.32 -6.27
C ALA A 70 -3.20 10.45 -5.30
N ARG A 71 -4.22 10.94 -4.59
CA ARG A 71 -4.04 12.00 -3.61
C ARG A 71 -3.16 11.55 -2.45
N ASN A 72 -3.40 10.36 -1.95
CA ASN A 72 -2.62 9.84 -0.83
C ASN A 72 -1.16 9.58 -1.22
N ILE A 73 -0.93 9.07 -2.43
CA ILE A 73 0.42 8.86 -2.91
C ILE A 73 1.15 10.21 -3.03
N ALA A 74 0.48 11.22 -3.59
CA ALA A 74 1.07 12.54 -3.69
C ALA A 74 1.46 13.08 -2.32
N ALA A 75 0.59 12.92 -1.32
CA ALA A 75 0.87 13.36 0.03
C ALA A 75 2.08 12.63 0.62
N HIS A 76 2.18 11.33 0.41
CA HIS A 76 3.33 10.57 0.91
C HIS A 76 4.63 11.02 0.27
N LEU A 77 4.60 11.31 -1.03
CA LEU A 77 5.78 11.78 -1.74
C LEU A 77 6.22 13.17 -1.26
N GLU A 78 5.27 14.01 -0.90
CA GLU A 78 5.54 15.37 -0.47
C GLU A 78 5.91 15.48 1.01
N THR A 79 5.73 14.43 1.77
CA THR A 79 6.01 14.43 3.20
C THR A 79 7.07 13.39 3.57
N THR A 80 6.64 12.16 3.82
CA THR A 80 7.53 11.13 4.32
C THR A 80 8.68 10.80 3.38
N LEU A 81 8.41 10.80 2.08
CA LEU A 81 9.37 10.36 1.08
C LEU A 81 10.11 11.50 0.38
N GLN A 82 9.87 12.75 0.80
CA GLN A 82 10.37 13.89 0.04
C GLN A 82 11.89 13.99 0.01
N ASP A 83 12.57 13.48 1.02
CA ASP A 83 14.03 13.59 1.14
C ASP A 83 14.77 12.31 0.78
N ARG A 84 14.10 11.36 0.15
CA ARG A 84 14.75 10.12 -0.25
C ARG A 84 15.74 10.37 -1.38
N PRO A 85 16.92 9.73 -1.34
CA PRO A 85 17.96 9.98 -2.35
C PRO A 85 17.62 9.34 -3.69
N LYS A 86 18.31 9.78 -4.73
CA LYS A 86 18.08 9.32 -6.09
C LYS A 86 18.26 7.82 -6.26
N ASN A 87 19.20 7.23 -5.52
CA ASN A 87 19.49 5.79 -5.61
C ASN A 87 18.71 4.95 -4.63
N TRP A 88 17.71 5.53 -3.97
CA TRP A 88 16.84 4.83 -3.05
C TRP A 88 16.01 3.75 -3.75
N GLN A 89 16.01 2.56 -3.20
CA GLN A 89 15.32 1.40 -3.78
C GLN A 89 14.38 0.78 -2.74
N PRO A 90 13.13 1.24 -2.69
CA PRO A 90 12.15 0.65 -1.77
C PRO A 90 11.47 -0.56 -2.37
N LEU A 91 11.01 -1.44 -1.51
CA LEU A 91 10.04 -2.47 -1.88
C LEU A 91 8.68 -2.00 -1.40
N VAL A 92 7.76 -1.80 -2.33
CA VAL A 92 6.39 -1.40 -2.03
C VAL A 92 5.50 -2.62 -2.16
N TYR A 93 4.74 -2.94 -1.12
CA TYR A 93 3.93 -4.14 -1.18
C TYR A 93 2.53 -3.89 -0.61
N CYS A 94 1.59 -4.73 -1.07
CA CYS A 94 0.21 -4.72 -0.58
C CYS A 94 -0.21 -6.12 -0.14
N TRP A 95 0.65 -6.77 0.63
CA TRP A 95 0.41 -8.12 1.10
C TRP A 95 -0.87 -8.19 1.93
N ARG A 96 -1.68 -9.19 1.65
CA ARG A 96 -3.02 -9.30 2.25
C ARG A 96 -3.10 -10.35 3.35
N GLY A 97 -2.00 -10.73 3.93
CA GLY A 97 -1.98 -11.75 4.95
C GLY A 97 -1.64 -13.10 4.36
N GLY A 98 -0.82 -13.84 5.10
CA GLY A 98 -0.24 -15.07 4.60
C GLY A 98 -1.25 -16.15 4.24
N ASN A 99 -2.25 -16.31 5.07
CA ASN A 99 -3.22 -17.38 4.85
C ASN A 99 -4.03 -17.15 3.59
N ARG A 100 -4.32 -15.93 3.27
CA ARG A 100 -5.09 -15.62 2.08
C ARG A 100 -4.27 -15.88 0.82
N SER A 101 -3.04 -15.44 0.83
CA SER A 101 -2.18 -15.64 -0.32
C SER A 101 -1.79 -17.10 -0.49
N ALA A 102 -1.79 -17.85 0.58
CA ALA A 102 -1.50 -19.28 0.52
C ALA A 102 -2.64 -20.06 -0.09
N SER A 103 -3.82 -19.52 -0.05
CA SER A 103 -4.96 -20.19 -0.66
C SER A 103 -5.10 -19.83 -2.15
#